data_6d023e42020ce8720a6601dae75139af
#
_entry.id   6d023e42020ce8720a6601dae75139af
#
_cell.length_a   1.000
_cell.length_b   1.000
_cell.length_c   1.000
_cell.angle_alpha   90.00
_cell.angle_beta   90.00
_cell.angle_gamma   90.00
#
_symmetry.space_group_name_H-M   'P 1'
#
loop_
_entity.id
_entity.type
_entity.pdbx_description
1 polymer ?
#
loop_
_entity_poly.entity_id
_entity_poly.type
_entity_poly.pdbx_seq_one_letter_code
_entity_poly.pdbx_strand_id
1 'polypeptide(L)'
;MKLIVAIVRPERANEVLEALFMAEVRGLTVSRVQGHGGETERVETYRGTTVKMELQDKVRFEIGVSDHFVEPTVRAILDSARTGDVGVGKIFVLPVERVYRIRTGETDQMAVTPGWPEEEPG
;
A
#
# COMPACT_ATOMS: atom_id res chain seq x y z
N MET A 1 16.20 -1.59 -4.19
CA MET A 1 14.93 -2.22 -3.78
C MET A 1 14.21 -1.34 -2.78
N LYS A 2 12.93 -1.26 -2.90
CA LYS A 2 12.10 -0.47 -1.99
C LYS A 2 10.88 -1.25 -1.55
N LEU A 3 10.42 -0.96 -0.35
CA LEU A 3 9.12 -1.41 0.11
C LEU A 3 8.16 -0.23 0.00
N ILE A 4 7.11 -0.41 -0.76
CA ILE A 4 6.08 0.61 -0.90
C ILE A 4 4.93 0.21 0.00
N VAL A 5 4.59 1.10 0.92
CA VAL A 5 3.46 0.92 1.83
C VAL A 5 2.44 1.99 1.49
N ALA A 6 1.27 1.58 1.07
CA ALA A 6 0.21 2.51 0.73
C ALA A 6 -1.00 2.24 1.62
N ILE A 7 -1.50 3.28 2.24
CA ILE A 7 -2.69 3.18 3.07
C ILE A 7 -3.76 4.02 2.39
N VAL A 8 -4.83 3.36 1.97
CA VAL A 8 -5.87 3.99 1.17
C VAL A 8 -7.25 3.76 1.79
N ARG A 9 -8.23 4.51 1.33
CA ARG A 9 -9.61 4.29 1.74
C ARG A 9 -10.14 2.97 1.20
N PRO A 10 -10.97 2.25 1.96
CA PRO A 10 -11.49 0.96 1.52
C PRO A 10 -12.24 1.02 0.19
N GLU A 11 -12.97 2.09 -0.07
CA GLU A 11 -13.72 2.23 -1.30
C GLU A 11 -12.85 2.40 -2.54
N ARG A 12 -11.55 2.66 -2.35
CA ARG A 12 -10.60 2.76 -3.47
C ARG A 12 -9.72 1.52 -3.62
N ALA A 13 -9.85 0.56 -2.72
CA ALA A 13 -8.94 -0.59 -2.70
C ALA A 13 -8.98 -1.41 -3.98
N ASN A 14 -10.16 -1.63 -4.53
CA ASN A 14 -10.30 -2.41 -5.75
C ASN A 14 -9.67 -1.70 -6.96
N GLU A 15 -9.86 -0.40 -7.07
CA GLU A 15 -9.27 0.38 -8.15
C GLU A 15 -7.75 0.40 -8.04
N VAL A 16 -7.23 0.49 -6.82
CA VAL A 16 -5.79 0.43 -6.60
C VAL A 16 -5.24 -0.94 -6.99
N LEU A 17 -5.90 -2.00 -6.57
CA LEU A 17 -5.48 -3.36 -6.89
C LEU A 17 -5.47 -3.57 -8.41
N GLU A 18 -6.49 -3.13 -9.09
CA GLU A 18 -6.60 -3.24 -10.53
C GLU A 18 -5.50 -2.43 -11.24
N ALA A 19 -5.26 -1.22 -10.78
CA ALA A 19 -4.21 -0.37 -11.34
C ALA A 19 -2.82 -0.98 -11.17
N LEU A 20 -2.56 -1.57 -10.00
CA LEU A 20 -1.30 -2.27 -9.76
C LEU A 20 -1.14 -3.47 -10.67
N PHE A 21 -2.20 -4.23 -10.86
CA PHE A 21 -2.19 -5.37 -11.77
C PHE A 21 -1.87 -4.92 -13.20
N MET A 22 -2.50 -3.83 -13.65
CA MET A 22 -2.26 -3.28 -14.99
C MET A 22 -0.84 -2.74 -15.15
N ALA A 23 -0.22 -2.31 -14.06
CA ALA A 23 1.18 -1.87 -14.06
C ALA A 23 2.16 -3.04 -13.90
N GLU A 24 1.64 -4.27 -13.94
CA GLU A 24 2.43 -5.51 -13.82
C GLU A 24 3.04 -5.69 -12.42
N VAL A 25 2.45 -5.09 -11.42
CA VAL A 25 2.85 -5.26 -10.03
C VAL A 25 1.93 -6.29 -9.42
N ARG A 26 2.46 -7.48 -9.13
CA ARG A 26 1.64 -8.60 -8.67
C ARG A 26 2.00 -9.14 -7.30
N GLY A 27 3.24 -8.97 -6.89
CA GLY A 27 3.68 -9.44 -5.58
C GLY A 27 3.35 -8.42 -4.50
N LEU A 28 2.14 -8.49 -3.99
CA LEU A 28 1.70 -7.54 -2.97
C LEU A 28 0.93 -8.24 -1.85
N THR A 29 0.93 -7.62 -0.70
CA THR A 29 0.18 -8.08 0.46
C THR A 29 -0.83 -7.00 0.82
N VAL A 30 -2.05 -7.41 1.12
CA VAL A 30 -3.13 -6.48 1.45
C VAL A 30 -3.67 -6.83 2.82
N SER A 31 -3.86 -5.82 3.65
CA SER A 31 -4.45 -6.03 4.97
C SER A 31 -5.43 -4.89 5.28
N ARG A 32 -6.41 -5.22 6.11
CA ARG A 32 -7.33 -4.22 6.64
C ARG A 32 -6.74 -3.68 7.92
N VAL A 33 -6.74 -2.36 8.03
CA VAL A 33 -6.19 -1.67 9.19
C VAL A 33 -7.13 -0.56 9.60
N GLN A 34 -6.89 -0.01 10.75
CA GLN A 34 -7.62 1.16 11.20
C GLN A 34 -6.61 2.28 11.44
N GLY A 35 -6.99 3.47 11.05
CA GLY A 35 -6.11 4.60 11.19
C GLY A 35 -6.86 5.91 11.39
N HIS A 36 -6.13 6.88 11.91
CA HIS A 36 -6.60 8.24 12.03
C HIS A 36 -5.76 9.08 11.06
N GLY A 37 -6.41 9.68 10.11
CA GLY A 37 -5.76 10.52 9.14
C GLY A 37 -6.25 11.94 9.22
N GLY A 38 -6.38 12.58 8.09
CA GLY A 38 -6.88 13.94 8.01
C GLY A 38 -8.39 14.05 7.89
N GLU A 39 -9.12 12.97 8.14
CA GLU A 39 -10.58 13.00 8.08
C GLU A 39 -11.12 13.90 9.18
N THR A 40 -12.25 14.53 8.88
CA THR A 40 -12.95 15.31 9.87
C THR A 40 -13.48 14.38 10.94
N GLU A 41 -12.93 14.49 12.11
CA GLU A 41 -13.42 13.73 13.24
C GLU A 41 -14.35 14.58 14.07
N ARG A 42 -15.35 13.92 14.59
CA ARG A 42 -16.12 14.51 15.65
C ARG A 42 -15.31 14.48 16.90
N VAL A 43 -14.81 15.63 17.25
CA VAL A 43 -14.31 15.83 18.59
C VAL A 43 -15.52 16.21 19.41
N GLU A 44 -16.04 15.27 20.17
CA GLU A 44 -17.11 15.59 21.10
C GLU A 44 -16.48 15.98 22.41
N THR A 45 -16.73 17.20 22.82
CA THR A 45 -16.37 17.64 24.14
C THR A 45 -17.60 17.49 25.01
N TYR A 46 -17.51 16.62 25.97
CA TYR A 46 -18.60 16.44 26.92
C TYR A 46 -18.12 16.86 28.29
N ARG A 47 -18.75 17.88 28.84
CA ARG A 47 -18.43 18.44 30.16
C ARG A 47 -16.94 18.81 30.32
N GLY A 48 -16.35 19.41 29.29
CA GLY A 48 -14.96 19.83 29.37
C GLY A 48 -13.97 18.69 29.29
N THR A 49 -14.42 17.48 29.07
CA THR A 49 -13.55 16.35 28.89
C THR A 49 -13.43 16.02 27.42
N THR A 50 -12.26 15.87 27.00
CA THR A 50 -11.99 15.59 25.62
C THR A 50 -12.27 14.16 25.27
N VAL A 51 -12.68 13.93 24.28
CA VAL A 51 -13.17 13.06 23.56
C VAL A 51 -12.46 12.18 22.58
N LYS A 52 -13.03 11.27 22.07
CA LYS A 52 -12.78 10.16 21.18
C LYS A 52 -12.23 10.58 19.84
N MET A 53 -11.03 10.13 19.56
CA MET A 53 -10.56 10.02 18.20
C MET A 53 -11.07 8.71 17.63
N GLU A 54 -11.94 8.78 16.64
CA GLU A 54 -12.41 7.59 15.98
C GLU A 54 -11.39 7.10 14.96
N LEU A 55 -11.15 5.81 15.00
CA LEU A 55 -10.33 5.17 13.97
C LEU A 55 -11.20 4.83 12.78
N GLN A 56 -10.69 5.08 11.61
CA GLN A 56 -11.36 4.77 10.35
C GLN A 56 -10.75 3.53 9.73
N ASP A 57 -11.59 2.75 9.07
CA ASP A 57 -11.10 1.60 8.33
C ASP A 57 -10.28 2.06 7.14
N LYS A 58 -9.17 1.40 6.95
CA LYS A 58 -8.26 1.63 5.83
C LYS A 58 -7.79 0.29 5.26
N VAL A 59 -7.23 0.34 4.07
CA VAL A 59 -6.61 -0.83 3.46
C VAL A 59 -5.13 -0.52 3.25
N ARG A 60 -4.29 -1.44 3.69
CA ARG A 60 -2.84 -1.31 3.57
C ARG A 60 -2.32 -2.26 2.51
N PHE A 61 -1.58 -1.70 1.55
CA PHE A 61 -0.85 -2.46 0.54
C PHE A 61 0.63 -2.43 0.91
N GLU A 62 1.28 -3.58 0.81
CA GLU A 62 2.71 -3.69 1.00
C GLU A 62 3.31 -4.33 -0.23
N ILE A 63 4.23 -3.64 -0.90
CA ILE A 63 4.76 -4.04 -2.19
C ILE A 63 6.27 -3.87 -2.20
N GLY A 64 7.00 -4.99 -2.33
CA GLY A 64 8.45 -4.93 -2.51
C GLY A 64 8.76 -4.86 -4.00
N VAL A 65 9.54 -3.87 -4.41
CA VAL A 65 9.86 -3.67 -5.82
C VAL A 65 11.33 -3.33 -6.03
N SER A 66 11.82 -3.59 -7.23
CA SER A 66 13.11 -3.08 -7.65
C SER A 66 13.02 -1.58 -7.91
N ASP A 67 14.15 -0.90 -7.90
CA ASP A 67 14.17 0.56 -7.97
C ASP A 67 13.45 1.13 -9.20
N HIS A 68 13.58 0.49 -10.34
CA HIS A 68 12.96 1.01 -11.56
C HIS A 68 11.44 0.79 -11.59
N PHE A 69 10.90 -0.01 -10.69
CA PHE A 69 9.46 -0.19 -10.57
C PHE A 69 8.82 0.77 -9.57
N VAL A 70 9.62 1.56 -8.85
CA VAL A 70 9.08 2.48 -7.84
C VAL A 70 8.11 3.48 -8.46
N GLU A 71 8.56 4.21 -9.46
CA GLU A 71 7.71 5.24 -10.07
C GLU A 71 6.45 4.70 -10.71
N PRO A 72 6.49 3.62 -11.50
CA PRO A 72 5.25 3.04 -12.04
C PRO A 72 4.29 2.60 -10.94
N THR A 73 4.81 2.00 -9.87
CA THR A 73 3.96 1.55 -8.76
C THR A 73 3.32 2.72 -8.03
N VAL A 74 4.12 3.73 -7.69
CA VAL A 74 3.62 4.92 -7.01
C VAL A 74 2.59 5.64 -7.88
N ARG A 75 2.87 5.77 -9.17
CA ARG A 75 1.95 6.43 -10.11
C ARG A 75 0.61 5.69 -10.20
N ALA A 76 0.65 4.37 -10.28
CA ALA A 76 -0.56 3.57 -10.33
C ALA A 76 -1.42 3.79 -9.08
N ILE A 77 -0.79 3.85 -7.91
CA ILE A 77 -1.53 4.08 -6.67
C ILE A 77 -2.08 5.50 -6.61
N LEU A 78 -1.26 6.49 -6.94
CA LEU A 78 -1.71 7.89 -6.91
C LEU A 78 -2.92 8.11 -7.81
N ASP A 79 -2.85 7.59 -9.03
CA ASP A 79 -3.91 7.84 -10.01
C ASP A 79 -5.21 7.12 -9.64
N SER A 80 -5.11 5.96 -8.99
CA SER A 80 -6.29 5.16 -8.65
C SER A 80 -6.88 5.47 -7.27
N ALA A 81 -6.06 5.92 -6.33
CA ALA A 81 -6.51 6.16 -4.96
C ALA A 81 -7.01 7.58 -4.72
N ARG A 82 -6.62 8.50 -5.58
CA ARG A 82 -6.89 9.92 -5.36
C ARG A 82 -8.38 10.23 -5.49
N THR A 83 -8.94 10.86 -4.47
CA THR A 83 -10.36 11.26 -4.48
C THR A 83 -10.52 12.78 -4.39
N GLY A 84 -9.45 13.50 -4.03
CA GLY A 84 -9.52 14.93 -3.79
C GLY A 84 -9.92 15.30 -2.37
N ASP A 85 -10.34 14.33 -1.57
CA ASP A 85 -10.75 14.57 -0.20
C ASP A 85 -9.62 14.32 0.79
N VAL A 86 -9.72 14.88 1.98
CA VAL A 86 -8.77 14.57 3.06
C VAL A 86 -8.95 13.11 3.48
N GLY A 87 -7.89 12.53 3.99
CA GLY A 87 -7.95 11.15 4.46
C GLY A 87 -7.86 10.10 3.37
N VAL A 88 -7.50 10.50 2.14
CA VAL A 88 -7.36 9.53 1.03
C VAL A 88 -6.16 8.63 1.19
N GLY A 89 -5.25 8.96 2.09
CA GLY A 89 -4.15 8.08 2.44
C GLY A 89 -2.78 8.63 2.07
N LYS A 90 -1.79 7.77 2.28
CA LYS A 90 -0.39 8.12 2.06
C LYS A 90 0.34 6.94 1.44
N ILE A 91 1.43 7.25 0.77
CA ILE A 91 2.35 6.26 0.24
C ILE A 91 3.71 6.50 0.89
N PHE A 92 4.27 5.45 1.45
CA PHE A 92 5.62 5.48 2.02
C PHE A 92 6.52 4.63 1.14
N VAL A 93 7.71 5.15 0.85
CA VAL A 93 8.72 4.40 0.11
C VAL A 93 9.92 4.23 1.02
N LEU A 94 10.22 2.99 1.37
CA LEU A 94 11.27 2.67 2.32
C LEU A 94 12.39 1.89 1.64
N PRO A 95 13.64 2.16 2.00
CA PRO A 95 14.73 1.33 1.49
C PRO A 95 14.67 -0.07 2.10
N VAL A 96 14.99 -1.06 1.28
CA VAL A 96 15.05 -2.46 1.71
C VAL A 96 16.48 -2.93 1.51
N GLU A 97 17.11 -3.40 2.58
CA GLU A 97 18.49 -3.88 2.51
C GLU A 97 18.59 -5.21 1.80
N ARG A 98 17.77 -6.17 2.20
CA ARG A 98 17.78 -7.52 1.65
C ARG A 98 16.37 -8.06 1.53
N VAL A 99 16.15 -8.89 0.53
CA VAL A 99 14.90 -9.63 0.33
C VAL A 99 15.26 -11.08 0.00
N TYR A 100 14.52 -12.01 0.57
CA TYR A 100 14.65 -13.43 0.28
C TYR A 100 13.30 -14.00 -0.10
N ARG A 101 13.25 -14.71 -1.20
CA ARG A 101 12.04 -15.45 -1.56
C ARG A 101 12.08 -16.79 -0.83
N ILE A 102 11.08 -17.04 0.01
CA ILE A 102 11.10 -18.21 0.90
C ILE A 102 11.17 -19.51 0.11
N ARG A 103 10.39 -19.63 -0.95
CA ARG A 103 10.30 -20.88 -1.69
C ARG A 103 11.61 -21.28 -2.37
N THR A 104 12.29 -20.33 -2.96
CA THR A 104 13.46 -20.61 -3.79
C THR A 104 14.78 -20.21 -3.16
N GLY A 105 14.77 -19.37 -2.14
CA GLY A 105 15.97 -18.79 -1.60
C GLY A 105 16.58 -17.69 -2.45
N GLU A 106 15.92 -17.34 -3.56
CA GLU A 106 16.39 -16.23 -4.39
C GLU A 106 16.44 -14.94 -3.57
N THR A 107 17.40 -14.10 -3.88
CA THR A 107 17.66 -12.91 -3.07
C THR A 107 17.52 -11.64 -3.89
N ASP A 108 17.18 -10.57 -3.19
CA ASP A 108 17.22 -9.20 -3.69
C ASP A 108 16.37 -9.03 -4.95
N GLN A 109 16.94 -8.55 -6.05
CA GLN A 109 16.17 -8.21 -7.23
C GLN A 109 15.39 -9.40 -7.79
N MET A 110 15.96 -10.58 -7.74
CA MET A 110 15.25 -11.79 -8.18
C MET A 110 14.07 -12.10 -7.28
N ALA A 111 14.18 -11.81 -5.99
CA ALA A 111 13.10 -12.05 -5.04
C ALA A 111 11.91 -11.12 -5.24
N VAL A 112 12.11 -9.93 -5.80
CA VAL A 112 11.03 -8.96 -6.03
C VAL A 112 10.57 -8.91 -7.48
N THR A 113 11.22 -9.66 -8.37
CA THR A 113 10.80 -9.74 -9.77
C THR A 113 9.59 -10.66 -9.86
N PRO A 114 8.49 -10.23 -10.49
CA PRO A 114 7.31 -11.07 -10.63
C PRO A 114 7.63 -12.34 -11.43
N GLY A 115 7.05 -13.46 -11.00
CA GLY A 115 7.11 -14.68 -11.79
C GLY A 115 6.10 -14.60 -12.93
N TRP A 116 6.52 -15.00 -14.12
CA TRP A 116 5.65 -15.08 -15.28
C TRP A 116 5.09 -16.49 -15.41
N PRO A 117 4.06 -16.68 -16.23
CA PRO A 117 3.41 -18.01 -16.33
C PRO A 117 4.35 -19.16 -16.64
N GLU A 118 5.41 -18.93 -17.38
CA GLU A 118 6.39 -19.95 -17.69
C GLU A 118 7.45 -20.13 -16.60
N GLU A 119 7.43 -19.26 -15.60
CA GLU A 119 8.31 -19.34 -14.45
C GLU A 119 7.51 -19.84 -13.25
N GLU A 120 8.16 -20.56 -12.36
CA GLU A 120 7.49 -20.99 -11.17
C GLU A 120 7.17 -19.82 -10.28
N PRO A 121 5.92 -19.72 -9.80
CA PRO A 121 5.58 -18.66 -8.86
C PRO A 121 6.40 -18.79 -7.58
N GLY A 122 6.90 -17.68 -7.12
CA GLY A 122 7.73 -17.61 -5.92
C GLY A 122 6.95 -17.57 -4.63
#